data_0f28c25ba30cb8a5e785acf33b8cbf2b
#
_entry.id   0f28c25ba30cb8a5e785acf33b8cbf2b
#
_cell.length_a   1.000
_cell.length_b   1.000
_cell.length_c   1.000
_cell.angle_alpha   90.00
_cell.angle_beta   90.00
_cell.angle_gamma   90.00
#
_symmetry.space_group_name_H-M   'P 1'
#
loop_
_entity.id
_entity.type
_entity.pdbx_description
1 polymer ?
#
loop_
_entity_poly.entity_id
_entity_poly.type
_entity_poly.pdbx_seq_one_letter_code
_entity_poly.pdbx_strand_id
1 'polypeptide(L)'
;MMIDLKIEFLKKPEVYLPGEVVEGFVVLEIDDDIRARFVEICLHGEAHAHWTEHERRSRTDSEGKSESYNESIPYSARKEYVHMSTKVWQSTDGEKMKMGTYKFKFSFLLPLEIP
;
A
#
# COMPACT_ATOMS: atom_id res chain seq x y z
N MET A 1 11.41 25.49 2.91
CA MET A 1 12.06 24.19 2.62
C MET A 1 11.14 23.33 1.79
N MET A 2 11.58 22.89 0.63
CA MET A 2 10.81 22.03 -0.26
C MET A 2 11.46 20.65 -0.33
N ILE A 3 10.64 19.61 -0.19
CA ILE A 3 11.09 18.23 -0.37
C ILE A 3 10.20 17.62 -1.45
N ASP A 4 10.80 17.17 -2.55
CA ASP A 4 10.11 16.47 -3.62
C ASP A 4 10.59 15.02 -3.67
N LEU A 5 9.67 14.08 -3.67
CA LEU A 5 9.97 12.66 -3.65
C LEU A 5 9.20 11.96 -4.75
N LYS A 6 9.92 11.17 -5.55
CA LYS A 6 9.35 10.34 -6.60
C LYS A 6 9.84 8.91 -6.49
N ILE A 7 9.01 7.97 -6.90
CA ILE A 7 9.39 6.57 -7.00
C ILE A 7 9.31 6.16 -8.46
N GLU A 8 10.42 5.65 -8.99
CA GLU A 8 10.51 5.17 -10.37
C GLU A 8 10.73 3.65 -10.37
N PHE A 9 9.89 2.92 -11.09
CA PHE A 9 10.04 1.48 -11.24
C PHE A 9 10.84 1.16 -12.51
N LEU A 10 11.69 0.14 -12.44
CA LEU A 10 12.46 -0.31 -13.60
C LEU A 10 11.61 -1.07 -14.62
N LYS A 11 10.57 -1.75 -14.15
CA LYS A 11 9.69 -2.54 -15.00
C LYS A 11 8.47 -1.72 -15.42
N LYS A 12 8.16 -1.76 -16.71
CA LYS A 12 6.94 -1.15 -17.26
C LYS A 12 6.25 -2.15 -18.18
N PRO A 13 4.92 -2.39 -18.04
CA PRO A 13 4.04 -1.80 -17.01
C PRO A 13 4.41 -2.24 -15.59
N GLU A 14 3.95 -1.48 -14.60
CA GLU A 14 4.24 -1.72 -13.18
C GLU A 14 3.40 -2.87 -12.62
N VAL A 15 3.50 -4.04 -13.24
CA VAL A 15 2.77 -5.25 -12.85
C VAL A 15 3.77 -6.33 -12.49
N TYR A 16 3.60 -6.94 -11.32
CA TYR A 16 4.51 -7.94 -10.80
C TYR A 16 3.78 -9.21 -10.41
N LEU A 17 4.42 -10.33 -10.67
CA LEU A 17 3.94 -11.67 -10.31
C LEU A 17 4.65 -12.16 -9.03
N PRO A 18 4.05 -13.15 -8.32
CA PRO A 18 4.72 -13.77 -7.18
C PRO A 18 6.12 -14.29 -7.56
N GLY A 19 7.09 -14.07 -6.68
CA GLY A 19 8.47 -14.46 -6.92
C GLY A 19 9.29 -13.53 -7.78
N GLU A 20 8.67 -12.49 -8.36
CA GLU A 20 9.42 -11.48 -9.09
C GLU A 20 10.08 -10.48 -8.15
N VAL A 21 11.10 -9.79 -8.64
CA VAL A 21 11.78 -8.72 -7.91
C VAL A 21 11.17 -7.38 -8.31
N VAL A 22 10.76 -6.60 -7.31
CA VAL A 22 10.31 -5.22 -7.51
C VAL A 22 11.51 -4.32 -7.33
N GLU A 23 11.98 -3.70 -8.41
CA GLU A 23 13.15 -2.84 -8.40
C GLU A 23 12.82 -1.44 -8.91
N GLY A 24 13.52 -0.47 -8.37
CA GLY A 24 13.34 0.90 -8.80
C GLY A 24 14.28 1.85 -8.08
N PHE A 25 13.95 3.12 -8.18
CA PHE A 25 14.70 4.19 -7.54
C PHE A 25 13.76 5.11 -6.74
N VAL A 26 14.24 5.53 -5.59
CA VAL A 26 13.67 6.66 -4.87
C VAL A 26 14.46 7.89 -5.31
N VAL A 27 13.78 8.85 -5.93
CA VAL A 27 14.39 10.12 -6.35
C VAL A 27 13.94 11.18 -5.36
N LEU A 28 14.89 11.75 -4.65
CA LEU A 28 14.66 12.75 -3.61
C LEU A 28 15.36 14.04 -3.98
N GLU A 29 14.60 15.12 -4.04
CA GLU A 29 15.13 16.46 -4.30
C GLU A 29 14.80 17.37 -3.11
N ILE A 30 15.84 17.97 -2.54
CA ILE A 30 15.70 18.88 -1.40
C ILE A 30 16.42 20.19 -1.69
N ASP A 31 15.78 21.29 -1.33
CA ASP A 31 16.31 22.64 -1.60
C ASP A 31 17.04 23.27 -0.41
N ASP A 32 17.13 22.55 0.70
CA ASP A 32 17.81 22.99 1.91
C ASP A 32 18.35 21.77 2.66
N ASP A 33 19.39 21.97 3.47
CA ASP A 33 19.92 20.91 4.30
C ASP A 33 18.87 20.47 5.32
N ILE A 34 18.65 19.17 5.46
CA ILE A 34 17.66 18.63 6.39
C ILE A 34 18.32 17.69 7.40
N ARG A 35 17.77 17.67 8.60
CA ARG A 35 18.18 16.72 9.63
C ARG A 35 17.28 15.49 9.55
N ALA A 36 17.75 14.48 8.84
CA ALA A 36 17.04 13.22 8.69
C ALA A 36 17.89 12.07 9.24
N ARG A 37 17.24 11.08 9.82
CA ARG A 37 17.91 9.88 10.33
C ARG A 37 18.08 8.84 9.23
N PHE A 38 17.07 8.65 8.42
CA PHE A 38 17.08 7.67 7.34
C PHE A 38 16.04 8.01 6.29
N VAL A 39 16.19 7.41 5.13
CA VAL A 39 15.18 7.35 4.08
C VAL A 39 14.80 5.88 3.93
N GLU A 40 13.53 5.59 4.11
CA GLU A 40 13.00 4.23 4.06
C GLU A 40 11.93 4.12 2.98
N ILE A 41 11.96 3.02 2.23
CA ILE A 41 10.91 2.68 1.30
C ILE A 41 10.18 1.45 1.79
N CYS A 42 8.85 1.49 1.73
CA CYS A 42 7.99 0.39 2.13
C CYS A 42 7.22 -0.14 0.93
N LEU A 43 7.13 -1.46 0.84
CA LEU A 43 6.28 -2.14 -0.13
C LEU A 43 5.11 -2.77 0.63
N HIS A 44 3.90 -2.40 0.21
CA HIS A 44 2.67 -2.91 0.81
C HIS A 44 1.76 -3.44 -0.28
N GLY A 45 1.29 -4.67 -0.10
CA GLY A 45 0.32 -5.28 -1.00
C GLY A 45 -0.85 -5.86 -0.24
N GLU A 46 -2.07 -5.55 -0.68
CA GLU A 46 -3.27 -6.06 -0.04
C GLU A 46 -4.33 -6.43 -1.07
N ALA A 47 -5.20 -7.36 -0.67
CA ALA A 47 -6.42 -7.66 -1.41
C ALA A 47 -7.60 -7.13 -0.61
N HIS A 48 -8.53 -6.51 -1.30
CA HIS A 48 -9.76 -6.01 -0.71
C HIS A 48 -10.94 -6.55 -1.50
N ALA A 49 -11.80 -7.29 -0.81
CA ALA A 49 -13.03 -7.81 -1.39
C ALA A 49 -14.22 -7.08 -0.79
N HIS A 50 -15.17 -6.77 -1.63
CA HIS A 50 -16.39 -6.10 -1.23
C HIS A 50 -17.57 -6.75 -1.94
N TRP A 51 -18.59 -7.15 -1.18
CA TRP A 51 -19.77 -7.78 -1.75
C TRP A 51 -21.00 -7.48 -0.92
N THR A 52 -22.16 -7.69 -1.53
CA THR A 52 -23.45 -7.50 -0.89
C THR A 52 -24.24 -8.80 -0.96
N GLU A 53 -24.77 -9.24 0.17
CA GLU A 53 -25.67 -10.38 0.22
C GLU A 53 -27.11 -9.87 0.38
N HIS A 54 -28.03 -10.59 -0.25
CA HIS A 54 -29.46 -10.32 -0.16
C HIS A 54 -30.14 -11.41 0.63
N GLU A 55 -30.80 -11.03 1.71
CA GLU A 55 -31.58 -11.95 2.52
C GLU A 55 -33.06 -11.62 2.39
N ARG A 56 -33.88 -12.67 2.25
CA ARG A 56 -35.30 -12.51 2.28
C ARG A 56 -35.80 -12.72 3.71
N ARG A 57 -36.42 -11.68 4.25
CA ARG A 57 -36.97 -11.71 5.59
C ARG A 57 -38.47 -11.53 5.54
N SER A 58 -39.17 -12.02 6.56
CA SER A 58 -40.61 -11.85 6.73
C SER A 58 -40.88 -11.30 8.11
N ARG A 59 -41.94 -10.52 8.21
CA ARG A 59 -42.45 -10.03 9.48
C ARG A 59 -43.97 -10.11 9.48
N THR A 60 -44.54 -10.25 10.67
CA THR A 60 -46.00 -10.30 10.87
C THR A 60 -46.43 -8.99 11.57
N ASP A 61 -47.43 -8.32 11.02
CA ASP A 61 -47.95 -7.09 11.60
C ASP A 61 -48.95 -7.43 12.77
N SER A 62 -49.51 -6.39 13.38
CA SER A 62 -50.44 -6.54 14.50
C SER A 62 -51.77 -7.15 14.11
N GLU A 63 -52.09 -7.21 12.82
CA GLU A 63 -53.30 -7.83 12.28
C GLU A 63 -53.07 -9.26 11.81
N GLY A 64 -51.88 -9.81 12.02
CA GLY A 64 -51.55 -11.16 11.63
C GLY A 64 -51.14 -11.34 10.18
N LYS A 65 -50.95 -10.28 9.43
CA LYS A 65 -50.46 -10.33 8.05
C LYS A 65 -48.94 -10.47 8.00
N SER A 66 -48.47 -11.40 7.19
CA SER A 66 -47.05 -11.59 6.93
C SER A 66 -46.63 -10.83 5.69
N GLU A 67 -45.54 -10.06 5.81
CA GLU A 67 -44.91 -9.39 4.69
C GLU A 67 -43.50 -9.91 4.53
N SER A 68 -43.09 -10.17 3.28
CA SER A 68 -41.72 -10.51 2.98
C SER A 68 -41.02 -9.29 2.38
N TYR A 69 -39.76 -9.09 2.75
CA TYR A 69 -38.96 -8.04 2.22
C TYR A 69 -37.50 -8.53 2.02
N ASN A 70 -36.80 -7.92 1.08
CA ASN A 70 -35.40 -8.21 0.84
C ASN A 70 -34.54 -7.20 1.60
N GLU A 71 -33.53 -7.70 2.29
CA GLU A 71 -32.58 -6.87 2.99
C GLU A 71 -31.19 -7.05 2.35
N SER A 72 -30.52 -5.93 2.04
CA SER A 72 -29.17 -5.94 1.51
C SER A 72 -28.19 -5.76 2.66
N ILE A 73 -27.28 -6.70 2.80
CA ILE A 73 -26.26 -6.68 3.84
C ILE A 73 -24.88 -6.53 3.20
N PRO A 74 -24.19 -5.41 3.44
CA PRO A 74 -22.86 -5.23 2.89
C PRO A 74 -21.81 -5.99 3.70
N TYR A 75 -20.86 -6.59 2.99
CA TYR A 75 -19.71 -7.26 3.58
C TYR A 75 -18.44 -6.77 2.93
N SER A 76 -17.36 -6.74 3.70
CA SER A 76 -16.04 -6.44 3.19
C SER A 76 -14.99 -7.28 3.88
N ALA A 77 -13.93 -7.60 3.15
CA ALA A 77 -12.79 -8.32 3.68
C ALA A 77 -11.52 -7.71 3.11
N ARG A 78 -10.50 -7.60 3.94
CA ARG A 78 -9.17 -7.12 3.57
C ARG A 78 -8.14 -8.11 4.09
N LYS A 79 -7.17 -8.41 3.24
CA LYS A 79 -6.04 -9.24 3.65
C LYS A 79 -4.75 -8.63 3.12
N GLU A 80 -3.81 -8.40 4.01
CA GLU A 80 -2.46 -7.96 3.67
C GLU A 80 -1.62 -9.18 3.30
N TYR A 81 -1.01 -9.16 2.12
CA TYR A 81 -0.17 -10.24 1.63
C TYR A 81 1.30 -9.93 1.69
N VAL A 82 1.66 -8.66 1.57
CA VAL A 82 3.05 -8.23 1.51
C VAL A 82 3.22 -6.97 2.34
N HIS A 83 4.22 -6.99 3.20
CA HIS A 83 4.68 -5.80 3.89
C HIS A 83 6.18 -5.93 4.09
N MET A 84 6.93 -5.13 3.36
CA MET A 84 8.38 -5.13 3.39
C MET A 84 8.89 -3.71 3.44
N SER A 85 10.04 -3.51 4.06
CA SER A 85 10.66 -2.19 4.12
C SER A 85 12.16 -2.31 4.06
N THR A 86 12.81 -1.28 3.54
CA THR A 86 14.27 -1.18 3.54
C THR A 86 14.70 0.28 3.64
N LYS A 87 15.79 0.49 4.34
CA LYS A 87 16.41 1.82 4.42
C LYS A 87 17.37 1.97 3.24
N VAL A 88 17.13 2.96 2.39
CA VAL A 88 17.97 3.23 1.22
C VAL A 88 19.07 4.25 1.53
N TRP A 89 18.94 4.95 2.65
CA TRP A 89 19.93 5.88 3.15
C TRP A 89 19.81 5.99 4.66
N GLN A 90 20.94 6.15 5.33
CA GLN A 90 20.97 6.34 6.79
C GLN A 90 22.03 7.35 7.15
N SER A 91 21.71 8.24 8.12
CA SER A 91 22.62 9.23 8.63
C SER A 91 23.79 8.58 9.38
N THR A 92 24.97 9.10 9.16
CA THR A 92 26.18 8.72 9.89
C THR A 92 26.54 9.86 10.85
N ASP A 93 26.71 9.52 12.14
CA ASP A 93 27.13 10.46 13.20
C ASP A 93 26.28 11.74 13.30
N GLY A 94 24.98 11.64 12.97
CA GLY A 94 24.05 12.76 13.08
C GLY A 94 24.24 13.84 12.03
N GLU A 95 24.92 13.53 10.93
CA GLU A 95 25.09 14.48 9.84
C GLU A 95 23.76 14.84 9.17
N LYS A 96 23.64 16.09 8.75
CA LYS A 96 22.49 16.55 7.96
C LYS A 96 22.60 16.03 6.53
N MET A 97 21.46 15.74 5.93
CA MET A 97 21.38 15.49 4.51
C MET A 97 21.47 16.82 3.78
N LYS A 98 22.50 16.97 2.95
CA LYS A 98 22.76 18.23 2.23
C LYS A 98 21.74 18.45 1.12
N MET A 99 21.45 19.71 0.83
CA MET A 99 20.62 20.07 -0.31
C MET A 99 21.15 19.45 -1.61
N GLY A 100 20.26 19.04 -2.48
CA GLY A 100 20.61 18.42 -3.75
C GLY A 100 19.61 17.40 -4.20
N THR A 101 19.97 16.66 -5.25
CA THR A 101 19.16 15.58 -5.81
C THR A 101 19.81 14.24 -5.52
N TYR A 102 19.04 13.33 -4.97
CA TYR A 102 19.50 11.99 -4.59
C TYR A 102 18.70 10.93 -5.33
N LYS A 103 19.38 9.85 -5.70
CA LYS A 103 18.75 8.72 -6.36
C LYS A 103 19.20 7.44 -5.67
N PHE A 104 18.28 6.76 -4.98
CA PHE A 104 18.57 5.56 -4.22
C PHE A 104 17.89 4.36 -4.86
N LYS A 105 18.65 3.31 -5.14
CA LYS A 105 18.10 2.07 -5.68
C LYS A 105 17.47 1.24 -4.56
N PHE A 106 16.30 0.64 -4.86
CA PHE A 106 15.68 -0.32 -3.97
C PHE A 106 15.33 -1.61 -4.72
N SER A 107 15.18 -2.70 -3.97
CA SER A 107 14.85 -4.00 -4.50
C SER A 107 14.11 -4.82 -3.45
N PHE A 108 12.98 -5.41 -3.83
CA PHE A 108 12.20 -6.31 -2.98
C PHE A 108 11.89 -7.58 -3.74
N LEU A 109 12.14 -8.73 -3.12
CA LEU A 109 11.72 -10.02 -3.66
C LEU A 109 10.31 -10.32 -3.17
N LEU A 110 9.36 -10.45 -4.11
CA LEU A 110 7.98 -10.78 -3.75
C LEU A 110 7.87 -12.24 -3.30
N PRO A 111 7.08 -12.51 -2.25
CA PRO A 111 6.82 -13.89 -1.83
C PRO A 111 6.16 -14.71 -2.95
N LEU A 112 6.44 -16.01 -2.97
CA LEU A 112 5.84 -16.94 -3.94
C LEU A 112 4.37 -17.21 -3.65
N GLU A 113 3.93 -17.04 -2.41
CA GLU A 113 2.59 -17.39 -1.91
C GLU A 113 1.58 -16.23 -1.94
N ILE A 114 1.81 -15.23 -2.75
CA ILE A 114 0.82 -14.17 -2.94
C ILE A 114 -0.09 -14.52 -4.11
N PRO A 115 -1.42 -14.25 -3.99
CA PRO A 115 -2.37 -14.53 -5.06
C PRO A 115 -2.24 -13.59 -6.25
#